data_7f507fe6c911a2741e09da54202f71bb
#
_entry.id   7f507fe6c911a2741e09da54202f71bb
#
_cell.length_a   1.000
_cell.length_b   1.000
_cell.length_c   1.000
_cell.angle_alpha   90.00
_cell.angle_beta   90.00
_cell.angle_gamma   90.00
#
_symmetry.space_group_name_H-M   'P 1'
#
loop_
_entity.id
_entity.type
_entity.pdbx_description
1 polymer ?
#
loop_
_entity_poly.entity_id
_entity_poly.type
_entity_poly.pdbx_seq_one_letter_code
_entity_poly.pdbx_strand_id
1 'polypeptide(L)'
;MAAVGQAKNMGAIVRAFDVRPAVKEQVESMGAEFLEVDIQEDGSTEGGYAKEMSKEFIEAEMQLFHDQCKDCDIVISTALIPGKKAPILIKKYMVDDMKPGSVVVDLAAEAGGNIETITPGEISVYNDVTHIGLTDLPSRLPSNFLGIVIRHACKYIKCSDFIAIHNI
;
A
#
# COMPACT_ATOMS: atom_id res chain seq x y z
N MET A 1 6.15 -5.53 5.23
CA MET A 1 6.09 -6.54 6.33
C MET A 1 5.65 -5.94 7.67
N ALA A 2 6.27 -4.89 8.23
CA ALA A 2 5.87 -4.33 9.53
C ALA A 2 4.41 -3.81 9.58
N ALA A 3 3.89 -3.25 8.48
CA ALA A 3 2.48 -2.87 8.35
C ALA A 3 1.55 -4.08 8.48
N VAL A 4 1.88 -5.17 7.79
CA VAL A 4 1.11 -6.43 7.82
C VAL A 4 1.04 -6.96 9.25
N GLY A 5 2.20 -7.10 9.93
CA GLY A 5 2.23 -7.59 11.30
C GLY A 5 1.46 -6.70 12.28
N GLN A 6 1.58 -5.38 12.17
CA GLN A 6 0.85 -4.47 13.06
C GLN A 6 -0.66 -4.50 12.82
N ALA A 7 -1.11 -4.53 11.57
CA ALA A 7 -2.54 -4.62 11.25
C ALA A 7 -3.14 -5.95 11.73
N LYS A 8 -2.44 -7.06 11.53
CA LYS A 8 -2.84 -8.38 12.06
C LYS A 8 -2.96 -8.38 13.59
N ASN A 9 -1.99 -7.79 14.30
CA ASN A 9 -2.02 -7.65 15.76
C ASN A 9 -3.22 -6.82 16.25
N MET A 10 -3.75 -5.95 15.41
CA MET A 10 -4.96 -5.16 15.68
C MET A 10 -6.26 -5.88 15.31
N GLY A 11 -6.17 -7.11 14.79
CA GLY A 11 -7.32 -7.94 14.42
C GLY A 11 -7.88 -7.67 13.03
N ALA A 12 -7.15 -6.94 12.16
CA ALA A 12 -7.59 -6.66 10.80
C ALA A 12 -7.49 -7.91 9.89
N ILE A 13 -8.35 -7.97 8.88
CA ILE A 13 -8.17 -8.85 7.72
C ILE A 13 -7.17 -8.16 6.80
N VAL A 14 -6.00 -8.76 6.65
CA VAL A 14 -4.89 -8.14 5.93
C VAL A 14 -4.62 -8.90 4.64
N ARG A 15 -4.59 -8.17 3.55
CA ARG A 15 -4.14 -8.60 2.22
C ARG A 15 -2.86 -7.85 1.87
N ALA A 16 -1.91 -8.51 1.25
CA ALA A 16 -0.67 -7.88 0.84
C ALA A 16 -0.29 -8.28 -0.58
N PHE A 17 0.31 -7.35 -1.30
CA PHE A 17 0.82 -7.55 -2.66
C PHE A 17 2.30 -7.20 -2.73
N ASP A 18 3.06 -8.01 -3.46
CA ASP A 18 4.45 -7.74 -3.86
C ASP A 18 4.72 -8.47 -5.18
N VAL A 19 5.49 -7.84 -6.08
CA VAL A 19 5.86 -8.46 -7.37
C VAL A 19 6.92 -9.56 -7.22
N ARG A 20 7.51 -9.73 -6.04
CA ARG A 20 8.53 -10.73 -5.76
C ARG A 20 7.90 -11.97 -5.10
N PRO A 21 7.95 -13.14 -5.75
CA PRO A 21 7.33 -14.37 -5.21
C PRO A 21 7.88 -14.77 -3.84
N ALA A 22 9.15 -14.48 -3.54
CA ALA A 22 9.78 -14.81 -2.27
C ALA A 22 9.13 -14.13 -1.04
N VAL A 23 8.33 -13.08 -1.25
CA VAL A 23 7.63 -12.37 -0.17
C VAL A 23 6.35 -13.10 0.26
N LYS A 24 5.80 -13.96 -0.60
CA LYS A 24 4.54 -14.69 -0.35
C LYS A 24 4.58 -15.47 0.95
N GLU A 25 5.58 -16.34 1.13
CA GLU A 25 5.71 -17.14 2.36
C GLU A 25 5.82 -16.27 3.61
N GLN A 26 6.48 -15.12 3.51
CA GLN A 26 6.62 -14.20 4.64
C GLN A 26 5.28 -13.55 5.01
N VAL A 27 4.47 -13.16 4.03
CA VAL A 27 3.12 -12.60 4.23
C VAL A 27 2.21 -13.64 4.86
N GLU A 28 2.17 -14.84 4.29
CA GLU A 28 1.31 -15.95 4.75
C GLU A 28 1.71 -16.42 6.16
N SER A 29 3.01 -16.44 6.49
CA SER A 29 3.49 -16.77 7.84
C SER A 29 3.00 -15.80 8.93
N MET A 30 2.65 -14.57 8.55
CA MET A 30 2.05 -13.58 9.44
C MET A 30 0.52 -13.67 9.50
N GLY A 31 -0.09 -14.66 8.83
CA GLY A 31 -1.54 -14.86 8.78
C GLY A 31 -2.27 -13.86 7.89
N ALA A 32 -1.58 -13.21 6.97
CA ALA A 32 -2.17 -12.35 5.95
C ALA A 32 -2.36 -13.11 4.63
N GLU A 33 -3.30 -12.66 3.81
CA GLU A 33 -3.52 -13.17 2.46
C GLU A 33 -2.55 -12.50 1.49
N PHE A 34 -1.87 -13.28 0.66
CA PHE A 34 -1.04 -12.75 -0.41
C PHE A 34 -1.85 -12.65 -1.70
N LEU A 35 -1.87 -11.47 -2.29
CA LEU A 35 -2.54 -11.22 -3.57
C LEU A 35 -1.58 -11.53 -4.70
N GLU A 36 -2.05 -12.26 -5.69
CA GLU A 36 -1.29 -12.62 -6.90
C GLU A 36 -2.01 -12.13 -8.14
N VAL A 37 -1.24 -11.71 -9.13
CA VAL A 37 -1.73 -11.46 -10.48
C VAL A 37 -1.73 -12.80 -11.23
N ASP A 38 -2.75 -13.07 -12.05
CA ASP A 38 -2.86 -14.31 -12.84
C ASP A 38 -1.77 -14.49 -13.90
N ILE A 39 -0.84 -13.54 -14.01
CA ILE A 39 0.28 -13.57 -14.92
C ILE A 39 1.54 -13.91 -14.13
N GLN A 40 2.17 -15.06 -14.46
CA GLN A 40 3.40 -15.47 -13.80
C GLN A 40 4.61 -14.70 -14.39
N GLU A 41 5.04 -13.70 -13.69
CA GLU A 41 6.25 -12.95 -13.97
C GLU A 41 7.02 -12.70 -12.66
N ASP A 42 8.31 -13.02 -12.63
CA ASP A 42 9.15 -12.80 -11.45
C ASP A 42 9.74 -11.38 -11.49
N GLY A 43 9.31 -10.54 -10.57
CA GLY A 43 9.80 -9.18 -10.39
C GLY A 43 11.09 -9.05 -9.58
N SER A 44 11.72 -10.15 -9.19
CA SER A 44 12.95 -10.13 -8.39
C SER A 44 14.18 -9.66 -9.18
N THR A 45 15.08 -8.95 -8.50
CA THR A 45 16.41 -8.61 -9.01
C THR A 45 17.50 -9.02 -8.02
N GLU A 46 18.73 -9.17 -8.47
CA GLU A 46 19.89 -9.48 -7.60
C GLU A 46 20.10 -8.41 -6.52
N GLY A 47 19.67 -7.17 -6.75
CA GLY A 47 19.74 -6.06 -5.80
C GLY A 47 18.59 -5.99 -4.78
N GLY A 48 17.62 -6.92 -4.83
CA GLY A 48 16.47 -6.95 -3.92
C GLY A 48 15.37 -5.95 -4.26
N TYR A 49 15.53 -5.12 -5.28
CA TYR A 49 14.49 -4.21 -5.77
C TYR A 49 13.63 -4.88 -6.84
N ALA A 50 12.41 -4.36 -7.01
CA ALA A 50 11.52 -4.82 -8.07
C ALA A 50 12.06 -4.44 -9.46
N LYS A 51 11.91 -5.37 -10.40
CA LYS A 51 12.16 -5.17 -11.82
C LYS A 51 10.98 -4.47 -12.48
N GLU A 52 11.20 -3.79 -13.58
CA GLU A 52 10.13 -3.28 -14.44
C GLU A 52 9.37 -4.45 -15.07
N MET A 53 8.06 -4.52 -14.82
CA MET A 53 7.19 -5.60 -15.27
C MET A 53 6.67 -5.36 -16.68
N SER A 54 6.16 -6.42 -17.34
CA SER A 54 5.51 -6.31 -18.64
C SER A 54 4.26 -5.42 -18.59
N LYS A 55 3.84 -4.91 -19.74
CA LYS A 55 2.62 -4.08 -19.83
C LYS A 55 1.37 -4.88 -19.44
N GLU A 56 1.31 -6.12 -19.86
CA GLU A 56 0.23 -7.05 -19.56
C GLU A 56 0.13 -7.30 -18.05
N PHE A 57 1.28 -7.45 -17.38
CA PHE A 57 1.33 -7.60 -15.92
C PHE A 57 0.84 -6.33 -15.23
N ILE A 58 1.30 -5.15 -15.65
CA ILE A 58 0.90 -3.86 -15.07
C ILE A 58 -0.61 -3.63 -15.24
N GLU A 59 -1.19 -3.99 -16.38
CA GLU A 59 -2.64 -3.87 -16.60
C GLU A 59 -3.44 -4.78 -15.66
N ALA A 60 -3.00 -6.03 -15.50
CA ALA A 60 -3.62 -6.98 -14.59
C ALA A 60 -3.44 -6.59 -13.11
N GLU A 61 -2.27 -6.06 -12.74
CA GLU A 61 -1.99 -5.49 -11.41
C GLU A 61 -2.92 -4.31 -11.10
N MET A 62 -3.11 -3.39 -12.04
CA MET A 62 -4.01 -2.25 -11.89
C MET A 62 -5.46 -2.69 -11.72
N GLN A 63 -5.90 -3.73 -12.45
CA GLN A 63 -7.23 -4.29 -12.28
C GLN A 63 -7.39 -4.93 -10.89
N LEU A 64 -6.40 -5.71 -10.45
CA LEU A 64 -6.37 -6.29 -9.11
C LEU A 64 -6.51 -5.20 -8.03
N PHE A 65 -5.72 -4.14 -8.12
CA PHE A 65 -5.79 -3.04 -7.14
C PHE A 65 -7.13 -2.33 -7.16
N HIS A 66 -7.72 -2.12 -8.34
CA HIS A 66 -9.03 -1.51 -8.47
C HIS A 66 -10.11 -2.35 -7.76
N ASP A 67 -10.12 -3.66 -7.98
CA ASP A 67 -11.10 -4.54 -7.35
C ASP A 67 -10.91 -4.60 -5.83
N GLN A 68 -9.66 -4.59 -5.37
CA GLN A 68 -9.37 -4.54 -3.94
C GLN A 68 -9.77 -3.20 -3.31
N CYS A 69 -9.57 -2.07 -3.98
CA CYS A 69 -9.94 -0.74 -3.48
C CYS A 69 -11.43 -0.59 -3.17
N LYS A 70 -12.31 -1.32 -3.89
CA LYS A 70 -13.76 -1.33 -3.64
C LYS A 70 -14.13 -1.98 -2.31
N ASP A 71 -13.34 -2.97 -1.88
CA ASP A 71 -13.66 -3.79 -0.70
C ASP A 71 -12.90 -3.40 0.56
N CYS A 72 -11.75 -2.73 0.43
CA CYS A 72 -10.91 -2.39 1.58
C CYS A 72 -11.33 -1.08 2.25
N ASP A 73 -11.03 -0.99 3.54
CA ASP A 73 -11.21 0.23 4.33
C ASP A 73 -9.90 1.04 4.43
N ILE A 74 -8.75 0.37 4.37
CA ILE A 74 -7.44 1.02 4.47
C ILE A 74 -6.50 0.48 3.38
N VAL A 75 -5.88 1.39 2.63
CA VAL A 75 -4.80 1.08 1.69
C VAL A 75 -3.51 1.72 2.19
N ILE A 76 -2.43 0.93 2.31
CA ILE A 76 -1.09 1.45 2.58
C ILE A 76 -0.17 1.09 1.43
N SER A 77 0.41 2.08 0.79
CA SER A 77 1.42 1.90 -0.24
C SER A 77 2.81 2.30 0.24
N THR A 78 3.79 1.46 -0.08
CA THR A 78 5.19 1.62 0.34
C THR A 78 6.17 1.41 -0.81
N ALA A 79 5.73 1.47 -2.06
CA ALA A 79 6.55 1.23 -3.24
C ALA A 79 7.52 2.40 -3.49
N LEU A 80 8.73 2.28 -2.96
CA LEU A 80 9.75 3.30 -3.06
C LEU A 80 11.09 2.70 -3.50
N ILE A 81 11.61 3.17 -4.64
CA ILE A 81 12.97 2.86 -5.10
C ILE A 81 13.84 4.08 -4.80
N PRO A 82 14.87 3.97 -3.96
CA PRO A 82 15.74 5.09 -3.65
C PRO A 82 16.31 5.76 -4.90
N GLY A 83 16.20 7.09 -4.97
CA GLY A 83 16.72 7.89 -6.10
C GLY A 83 15.88 7.86 -7.37
N LYS A 84 14.72 7.19 -7.37
CA LYS A 84 13.76 7.20 -8.48
C LYS A 84 12.42 7.78 -8.03
N LYS A 85 11.66 8.30 -8.99
CA LYS A 85 10.27 8.68 -8.76
C LYS A 85 9.45 7.43 -8.44
N ALA A 86 8.60 7.52 -7.43
CA ALA A 86 7.69 6.43 -7.07
C ALA A 86 6.70 6.13 -8.22
N PRO A 87 6.40 4.84 -8.49
CA PRO A 87 5.40 4.47 -9.48
C PRO A 87 3.99 4.82 -8.97
N ILE A 88 3.10 5.26 -9.85
CA ILE A 88 1.69 5.43 -9.52
C ILE A 88 1.00 4.07 -9.61
N LEU A 89 0.59 3.54 -8.47
CA LEU A 89 -0.06 2.24 -8.34
C LEU A 89 -1.58 2.37 -8.13
N ILE A 90 -2.01 3.41 -7.40
CA ILE A 90 -3.42 3.70 -7.17
C ILE A 90 -3.81 4.94 -7.96
N LYS A 91 -4.62 4.74 -8.99
CA LYS A 91 -5.14 5.79 -9.84
C LYS A 91 -6.34 6.50 -9.19
N LYS A 92 -6.61 7.72 -9.65
CA LYS A 92 -7.74 8.52 -9.17
C LYS A 92 -9.07 7.78 -9.20
N TYR A 93 -9.40 7.10 -10.30
CA TYR A 93 -10.65 6.35 -10.44
C TYR A 93 -10.80 5.19 -9.43
N MET A 94 -9.68 4.59 -8.98
CA MET A 94 -9.70 3.55 -7.93
C MET A 94 -10.09 4.15 -6.58
N VAL A 95 -9.60 5.36 -6.29
CA VAL A 95 -9.97 6.11 -5.08
C VAL A 95 -11.42 6.58 -5.14
N ASP A 96 -11.90 6.97 -6.32
CA ASP A 96 -13.28 7.40 -6.52
C ASP A 96 -14.28 6.26 -6.21
N ASP A 97 -13.87 5.01 -6.40
CA ASP A 97 -14.67 3.80 -6.14
C ASP A 97 -14.50 3.24 -4.71
N MET A 98 -13.65 3.83 -3.88
CA MET A 98 -13.49 3.41 -2.48
C MET A 98 -14.70 3.76 -1.62
N LYS A 99 -14.89 3.00 -0.55
CA LYS A 99 -15.97 3.28 0.41
C LYS A 99 -15.79 4.65 1.08
N PRO A 100 -16.86 5.45 1.26
CA PRO A 100 -16.78 6.68 2.04
C PRO A 100 -16.25 6.42 3.45
N GLY A 101 -15.33 7.25 3.92
CA GLY A 101 -14.65 7.10 5.20
C GLY A 101 -13.40 6.23 5.15
N SER A 102 -13.06 5.63 4.02
CA SER A 102 -11.79 4.88 3.85
C SER A 102 -10.56 5.76 4.04
N VAL A 103 -9.42 5.13 4.25
CA VAL A 103 -8.14 5.82 4.44
C VAL A 103 -7.10 5.27 3.47
N VAL A 104 -6.35 6.15 2.83
CA VAL A 104 -5.19 5.79 2.02
C VAL A 104 -3.93 6.43 2.62
N VAL A 105 -2.87 5.65 2.72
CA VAL A 105 -1.57 6.06 3.27
C VAL A 105 -0.50 5.84 2.22
N ASP A 106 0.22 6.88 1.90
CA ASP A 106 1.32 6.83 0.94
C ASP A 106 2.65 7.13 1.62
N LEU A 107 3.47 6.11 1.80
CA LEU A 107 4.81 6.26 2.39
C LEU A 107 5.86 6.70 1.37
N ALA A 108 5.52 6.71 0.09
CA ALA A 108 6.36 7.19 -1.00
C ALA A 108 6.01 8.63 -1.43
N ALA A 109 5.16 9.34 -0.67
CA ALA A 109 4.69 10.69 -1.00
C ALA A 109 5.83 11.68 -1.29
N GLU A 110 6.95 11.58 -0.55
CA GLU A 110 8.15 12.40 -0.74
C GLU A 110 8.82 12.17 -2.11
N ALA A 111 8.72 10.96 -2.65
CA ALA A 111 9.29 10.58 -3.96
C ALA A 111 8.28 10.71 -5.12
N GLY A 112 7.21 11.43 -4.92
CA GLY A 112 6.16 11.67 -5.91
C GLY A 112 4.88 10.86 -5.69
N GLY A 113 4.89 9.93 -4.73
CA GLY A 113 3.73 9.15 -4.30
C GLY A 113 3.34 7.97 -5.20
N ASN A 114 2.72 6.98 -4.58
CA ASN A 114 2.12 5.83 -5.26
C ASN A 114 0.63 6.03 -5.56
N ILE A 115 0.01 7.01 -4.90
CA ILE A 115 -1.42 7.30 -5.00
C ILE A 115 -1.60 8.63 -5.73
N GLU A 116 -2.30 8.62 -6.85
CA GLU A 116 -2.41 9.76 -7.75
C GLU A 116 -3.05 11.00 -7.10
N THR A 117 -3.94 10.79 -6.13
CA THR A 117 -4.68 11.85 -5.41
C THR A 117 -3.99 12.35 -4.15
N ILE A 118 -2.80 11.83 -3.82
CA ILE A 118 -2.07 12.22 -2.61
C ILE A 118 -1.46 13.62 -2.73
N THR A 119 -1.51 14.39 -1.64
CA THR A 119 -0.78 15.66 -1.51
C THR A 119 0.41 15.44 -0.58
N PRO A 120 1.65 15.54 -1.06
CA PRO A 120 2.83 15.36 -0.23
C PRO A 120 2.89 16.35 0.94
N GLY A 121 3.20 15.86 2.12
CA GLY A 121 3.35 16.66 3.35
C GLY A 121 2.06 16.89 4.12
N GLU A 122 0.89 16.49 3.60
CA GLU A 122 -0.42 16.83 4.17
C GLU A 122 -1.27 15.60 4.49
N ILE A 123 -2.26 15.83 5.35
CA ILE A 123 -3.43 14.97 5.51
C ILE A 123 -4.60 15.72 4.86
N SER A 124 -5.20 15.13 3.85
CA SER A 124 -6.29 15.73 3.08
C SER A 124 -7.48 14.76 2.97
N VAL A 125 -8.62 15.26 2.55
CA VAL A 125 -9.79 14.44 2.25
C VAL A 125 -10.18 14.68 0.80
N TYR A 126 -10.33 13.60 0.04
CA TYR A 126 -10.81 13.62 -1.33
C TYR A 126 -11.87 12.52 -1.50
N ASN A 127 -13.04 12.87 -2.00
CA ASN A 127 -14.18 11.96 -2.21
C ASN A 127 -14.53 11.14 -0.96
N ASP A 128 -14.59 11.79 0.22
CA ASP A 128 -14.80 11.16 1.53
C ASP A 128 -13.75 10.11 1.94
N VAL A 129 -12.63 10.03 1.23
CA VAL A 129 -11.47 9.19 1.55
C VAL A 129 -10.38 10.06 2.17
N THR A 130 -9.89 9.67 3.34
CA THR A 130 -8.80 10.38 4.03
C THR A 130 -7.45 9.98 3.42
N HIS A 131 -6.67 10.95 2.98
CA HIS A 131 -5.35 10.78 2.38
C HIS A 131 -4.27 11.18 3.38
N ILE A 132 -3.34 10.29 3.68
CA ILE A 132 -2.19 10.52 4.56
C ILE A 132 -0.92 10.46 3.72
N GLY A 133 -0.43 11.62 3.28
CA GLY A 133 0.77 11.79 2.47
C GLY A 133 1.93 12.43 3.22
N LEU A 134 2.02 12.22 4.53
CA LEU A 134 3.04 12.87 5.36
C LEU A 134 4.46 12.49 4.90
N THR A 135 5.29 13.49 4.72
CA THR A 135 6.73 13.37 4.47
C THR A 135 7.50 13.37 5.78
N ASP A 136 8.78 12.95 5.74
CA ASP A 136 9.68 12.96 6.91
C ASP A 136 9.14 12.14 8.12
N LEU A 137 8.36 11.12 7.83
CA LEU A 137 7.78 10.27 8.87
C LEU A 137 8.83 9.52 9.71
N PRO A 138 9.94 9.00 9.16
CA PRO A 138 10.99 8.36 9.95
C PRO A 138 11.59 9.27 11.02
N SER A 139 11.77 10.56 10.71
CA SER A 139 12.32 11.55 11.66
C SER A 139 11.33 11.90 12.76
N ARG A 140 10.04 11.88 12.47
CA ARG A 140 8.98 12.21 13.44
C ARG A 140 8.74 11.10 14.45
N LEU A 141 9.06 9.86 14.13
CA LEU A 141 8.65 8.67 14.87
C LEU A 141 9.75 7.59 14.88
N PRO A 142 10.89 7.84 15.51
CA PRO A 142 12.08 7.00 15.36
C PRO A 142 11.96 5.56 15.88
N SER A 143 11.02 5.26 16.79
CA SER A 143 10.97 3.96 17.47
C SER A 143 9.78 3.06 17.09
N ASN A 144 8.74 3.55 16.42
CA ASN A 144 7.57 2.72 16.07
C ASN A 144 6.73 3.31 14.94
N PHE A 145 7.41 3.74 13.89
CA PHE A 145 6.87 4.48 12.77
C PHE A 145 5.58 3.88 12.17
N LEU A 146 5.64 2.64 11.75
CA LEU A 146 4.54 2.01 11.03
C LEU A 146 3.34 1.69 11.94
N GLY A 147 3.58 1.35 13.18
CA GLY A 147 2.53 1.14 14.18
C GLY A 147 1.72 2.39 14.48
N ILE A 148 2.35 3.57 14.41
CA ILE A 148 1.67 4.85 14.66
C ILE A 148 0.87 5.28 13.43
N VAL A 149 1.41 5.11 12.22
CA VAL A 149 0.68 5.37 10.97
C VAL A 149 -0.60 4.53 10.91
N ILE A 150 -0.50 3.23 11.19
CA ILE A 150 -1.65 2.33 11.22
C ILE A 150 -2.64 2.72 12.32
N ARG A 151 -2.18 3.01 13.54
CA ARG A 151 -3.06 3.50 14.61
C ARG A 151 -3.72 4.83 14.26
N HIS A 152 -3.03 5.67 13.49
CA HIS A 152 -3.61 6.94 13.03
C HIS A 152 -4.70 6.69 11.99
N ALA A 153 -4.46 5.82 11.02
CA ALA A 153 -5.48 5.37 10.07
C ALA A 153 -6.67 4.73 10.79
N CYS A 154 -6.43 3.82 11.74
CA CYS A 154 -7.47 3.16 12.53
C CYS A 154 -8.25 4.07 13.48
N LYS A 155 -7.85 5.32 13.74
CA LYS A 155 -8.68 6.29 14.45
C LYS A 155 -9.89 6.74 13.65
N TYR A 156 -9.82 6.65 12.34
CA TYR A 156 -10.89 7.10 11.43
C TYR A 156 -11.85 5.97 11.05
N ILE A 157 -11.49 4.71 11.30
CA ILE A 157 -12.30 3.54 10.92
C ILE A 157 -12.25 2.46 12.01
N LYS A 158 -13.37 1.76 12.23
CA LYS A 158 -13.37 0.43 12.87
C LYS A 158 -12.80 -0.55 11.85
N CYS A 159 -11.49 -0.81 11.92
CA CYS A 159 -10.77 -1.62 10.97
C CYS A 159 -11.38 -3.01 10.78
N SER A 160 -11.82 -3.33 9.57
CA SER A 160 -12.11 -4.70 9.16
C SER A 160 -11.23 -5.18 8.02
N ASP A 161 -11.03 -4.39 6.98
CA ASP A 161 -10.33 -4.79 5.76
C ASP A 161 -9.17 -3.86 5.41
N PHE A 162 -7.98 -4.45 5.22
CA PHE A 162 -6.73 -3.73 5.08
C PHE A 162 -5.89 -4.28 3.92
N ILE A 163 -5.39 -3.42 3.06
CA ILE A 163 -4.44 -3.77 2.01
C ILE A 163 -3.10 -3.08 2.23
N ALA A 164 -2.04 -3.86 2.19
CA ALA A 164 -0.67 -3.38 2.11
C ALA A 164 -0.11 -3.67 0.71
N ILE A 165 0.16 -2.63 -0.06
CA ILE A 165 0.85 -2.72 -1.34
C ILE A 165 2.33 -2.46 -1.08
N HIS A 166 3.15 -3.49 -1.28
CA HIS A 166 4.58 -3.43 -1.07
C HIS A 166 5.28 -3.81 -2.37
N ASN A 167 5.87 -2.82 -3.01
CA ASN A 167 6.63 -3.02 -4.24
C ASN A 167 7.96 -2.28 -4.08
N ILE A 168 8.98 -2.98 -3.61
CA ILE A 168 10.33 -2.43 -3.44
C ILE A 168 11.30 -3.11 -4.37
#